data_2186140fa3c77a5e7f937390c794ca84
#
_entry.id   2186140fa3c77a5e7f937390c794ca84
#
_cell.length_a   1.000
_cell.length_b   1.000
_cell.length_c   1.000
_cell.angle_alpha   90.00
_cell.angle_beta   90.00
_cell.angle_gamma   90.00
#
_symmetry.space_group_name_H-M   'P 1'
#
loop_
_entity.id
_entity.type
_entity.pdbx_description
1 polymer ?
#
loop_
_entity_poly.entity_id
_entity_poly.type
_entity_poly.pdbx_seq_one_letter_code
_entity_poly.pdbx_strand_id
1 'polypeptide(L)'
;VLITLGAFLFLKEKIGLKRIIGIGVSLIGALIIIRPGSGVFTTYALFPIGGAICYTAYNLATRFVGLDESPWTSLFYTALFGATCYSIYIAFHWTPMSTNAIILTIIIGLIGTGGHLLLIKALTLGEASLIAPFGYTSLLFSTMWGIILFNNFPDFWTISGAILIVGAGVYVWARERIVTSMKT
;
A
#
# COMPACT_ATOMS: atom_id res chain seq x y z
N VAL A 1 4.64 2.50 -6.81
CA VAL A 1 5.77 3.36 -7.26
C VAL A 1 6.92 3.27 -6.26
N LEU A 2 6.78 3.78 -5.02
CA LEU A 2 7.86 3.77 -4.03
C LEU A 2 8.39 2.35 -3.72
N ILE A 3 7.50 1.36 -3.59
CA ILE A 3 7.88 -0.05 -3.36
C ILE A 3 8.75 -0.56 -4.50
N THR A 4 8.37 -0.31 -5.76
CA THR A 4 9.13 -0.77 -6.93
C THR A 4 10.50 -0.10 -7.00
N LEU A 5 10.55 1.21 -6.73
CA LEU A 5 11.82 1.94 -6.67
C LEU A 5 12.71 1.42 -5.53
N GLY A 6 12.13 1.21 -4.36
CA GLY A 6 12.83 0.66 -3.20
C GLY A 6 13.33 -0.77 -3.43
N ALA A 7 12.53 -1.62 -4.08
CA ALA A 7 12.93 -2.99 -4.45
C ALA A 7 14.15 -2.98 -5.38
N PHE A 8 14.21 -2.07 -6.34
CA PHE A 8 15.38 -1.88 -7.19
C PHE A 8 16.62 -1.46 -6.39
N LEU A 9 16.47 -0.44 -5.52
CA LEU A 9 17.61 0.13 -4.81
C LEU A 9 18.15 -0.79 -3.70
N PHE A 10 17.25 -1.43 -2.94
CA PHE A 10 17.61 -2.18 -1.73
C PHE A 10 17.64 -3.70 -1.93
N LEU A 11 16.69 -4.24 -2.70
CA LEU A 11 16.61 -5.68 -2.96
C LEU A 11 17.33 -6.09 -4.24
N LYS A 12 17.88 -5.12 -5.01
CA LYS A 12 18.56 -5.34 -6.29
C LYS A 12 17.70 -6.09 -7.31
N GLU A 13 16.37 -5.95 -7.21
CA GLU A 13 15.45 -6.49 -8.20
C GLU A 13 15.69 -5.82 -9.57
N LYS A 14 15.74 -6.59 -10.64
CA LYS A 14 15.96 -6.03 -11.98
C LYS A 14 14.73 -5.27 -12.46
N ILE A 15 14.89 -4.00 -12.78
CA ILE A 15 13.81 -3.18 -13.33
C ILE A 15 14.05 -2.95 -14.81
N GLY A 16 13.12 -3.43 -15.66
CA GLY A 16 13.14 -3.12 -17.09
C GLY A 16 12.68 -1.68 -17.39
N LEU A 17 13.09 -1.15 -18.55
CA LEU A 17 12.75 0.22 -18.99
C LEU A 17 11.23 0.51 -18.91
N LYS A 18 10.39 -0.47 -19.24
CA LYS A 18 8.92 -0.34 -19.19
C LYS A 18 8.39 -0.10 -17.77
N ARG A 19 9.03 -0.72 -16.77
CA ARG A 19 8.70 -0.52 -15.35
C ARG A 19 9.08 0.89 -14.91
N ILE A 20 10.21 1.41 -15.39
CA ILE A 20 10.64 2.80 -15.13
C ILE A 20 9.63 3.79 -15.73
N ILE A 21 9.19 3.57 -16.97
CA ILE A 21 8.16 4.39 -17.60
C ILE A 21 6.84 4.33 -16.80
N GLY A 22 6.40 3.15 -16.38
CA GLY A 22 5.22 2.99 -15.53
C GLY A 22 5.32 3.74 -14.19
N ILE A 23 6.50 3.74 -13.57
CA ILE A 23 6.79 4.55 -12.37
C ILE A 23 6.59 6.04 -12.67
N GLY A 24 7.16 6.54 -13.77
CA GLY A 24 7.04 7.95 -14.19
C GLY A 24 5.58 8.35 -14.41
N VAL A 25 4.82 7.54 -15.15
CA VAL A 25 3.39 7.80 -15.39
C VAL A 25 2.58 7.77 -14.09
N SER A 26 2.86 6.83 -13.20
CA SER A 26 2.19 6.77 -11.89
C SER A 26 2.52 7.97 -11.00
N LEU A 27 3.75 8.49 -11.05
CA LEU A 27 4.13 9.72 -10.34
C LEU A 27 3.37 10.92 -10.87
N ILE A 28 3.22 11.05 -12.19
CA ILE A 28 2.41 12.11 -12.82
C ILE A 28 0.95 11.99 -12.34
N GLY A 29 0.39 10.79 -12.33
CA GLY A 29 -0.96 10.55 -11.81
C GLY A 29 -1.11 10.96 -10.35
N ALA A 30 -0.13 10.66 -9.51
CA ALA A 30 -0.11 11.09 -8.11
C ALA A 30 -0.03 12.62 -7.96
N LEU A 31 0.78 13.30 -8.77
CA LEU A 31 0.86 14.77 -8.78
C LEU A 31 -0.46 15.42 -9.22
N ILE A 32 -1.17 14.82 -10.19
CA ILE A 32 -2.50 15.27 -10.62
C ILE A 32 -3.52 15.18 -9.47
N ILE A 33 -3.46 14.14 -8.64
CA ILE A 33 -4.33 13.99 -7.47
C ILE A 33 -3.95 15.01 -6.38
N ILE A 34 -2.66 15.10 -6.06
CA ILE A 34 -2.16 15.94 -4.96
C ILE A 34 -2.30 17.44 -5.28
N ARG A 35 -2.16 17.83 -6.54
CA ARG A 35 -2.23 19.23 -7.02
C ARG A 35 -1.43 20.21 -6.16
N PRO A 36 -0.11 20.08 -6.08
CA PRO A 36 0.70 21.00 -5.30
C PRO A 36 0.49 22.44 -5.78
N GLY A 37 0.22 23.38 -4.86
CA GLY A 37 -0.02 24.79 -5.16
C GLY A 37 -1.49 25.19 -5.41
N SER A 38 -2.45 24.25 -5.46
CA SER A 38 -3.87 24.56 -5.67
C SER A 38 -4.68 24.83 -4.38
N GLY A 39 -4.02 24.92 -3.23
CA GLY A 39 -4.70 25.03 -1.93
C GLY A 39 -5.24 23.69 -1.39
N VAL A 40 -5.28 22.64 -2.21
CA VAL A 40 -5.62 21.26 -1.80
C VAL A 40 -4.47 20.63 -1.02
N PHE A 41 -3.23 21.00 -1.36
CA PHE A 41 -2.05 20.56 -0.64
C PHE A 41 -1.88 21.37 0.65
N THR A 42 -2.25 20.77 1.76
CA THR A 42 -2.05 21.32 3.10
C THR A 42 -0.86 20.63 3.77
N THR A 43 -0.34 21.22 4.87
CA THR A 43 0.70 20.58 5.70
C THR A 43 0.28 19.18 6.16
N TYR A 44 -1.01 18.92 6.31
CA TYR A 44 -1.53 17.59 6.66
C TYR A 44 -1.29 16.53 5.58
N ALA A 45 -1.06 16.91 4.32
CA ALA A 45 -0.70 15.98 3.25
C ALA A 45 0.68 15.32 3.45
N LEU A 46 1.52 15.87 4.33
CA LEU A 46 2.80 15.26 4.71
C LEU A 46 2.61 13.95 5.48
N PHE A 47 1.51 13.79 6.24
CA PHE A 47 1.24 12.54 6.96
C PHE A 47 1.02 11.34 6.03
N PRO A 48 0.15 11.39 5.01
CA PRO A 48 0.05 10.31 4.01
C PRO A 48 1.35 10.02 3.27
N ILE A 49 2.15 11.04 2.96
CA ILE A 49 3.46 10.86 2.31
C ILE A 49 4.41 10.10 3.24
N GLY A 50 4.51 10.51 4.51
CA GLY A 50 5.27 9.79 5.52
C GLY A 50 4.78 8.34 5.69
N GLY A 51 3.47 8.13 5.73
CA GLY A 51 2.85 6.81 5.76
C GLY A 51 3.23 5.96 4.55
N ALA A 52 3.26 6.53 3.35
CA ALA A 52 3.65 5.82 2.14
C ALA A 52 5.13 5.40 2.17
N ILE A 53 6.01 6.22 2.74
CA ILE A 53 7.43 5.88 2.94
C ILE A 53 7.56 4.73 3.95
N CYS A 54 6.90 4.83 5.10
CA CYS A 54 6.90 3.77 6.12
C CYS A 54 6.32 2.46 5.59
N TYR A 55 5.22 2.52 4.85
CA TYR A 55 4.61 1.35 4.20
C TYR A 55 5.54 0.72 3.17
N THR A 56 6.28 1.52 2.42
CA THR A 56 7.31 1.05 1.49
C THR A 56 8.42 0.32 2.23
N ALA A 57 8.98 0.93 3.27
CA ALA A 57 10.02 0.33 4.08
C ALA A 57 9.55 -1.00 4.70
N TYR A 58 8.31 -1.04 5.21
CA TYR A 58 7.69 -2.26 5.72
C TYR A 58 7.63 -3.37 4.66
N ASN A 59 7.14 -3.08 3.44
CA ASN A 59 7.03 -4.09 2.37
C ASN A 59 8.41 -4.63 1.97
N LEU A 60 9.43 -3.77 1.88
CA LEU A 60 10.80 -4.18 1.53
C LEU A 60 11.42 -5.03 2.64
N ALA A 61 11.28 -4.61 3.90
CA ALA A 61 11.75 -5.37 5.04
C ALA A 61 11.07 -6.74 5.13
N THR A 62 9.75 -6.81 4.96
CA THR A 62 8.98 -8.06 4.95
C THR A 62 9.43 -8.99 3.82
N ARG A 63 9.69 -8.45 2.62
CA ARG A 63 10.24 -9.22 1.51
C ARG A 63 11.63 -9.75 1.82
N PHE A 64 12.50 -8.92 2.38
CA PHE A 64 13.87 -9.29 2.73
C PHE A 64 13.90 -10.40 3.79
N VAL A 65 13.17 -10.21 4.87
CA VAL A 65 13.09 -11.20 5.99
C VAL A 65 12.35 -12.47 5.54
N GLY A 66 11.35 -12.34 4.69
CA GLY A 66 10.54 -13.46 4.20
C GLY A 66 11.28 -14.45 3.29
N LEU A 67 12.54 -14.19 2.96
CA LEU A 67 13.41 -15.16 2.28
C LEU A 67 13.87 -16.28 3.24
N ASP A 68 14.01 -15.96 4.53
CA ASP A 68 14.58 -16.85 5.52
C ASP A 68 13.56 -17.24 6.63
N GLU A 69 12.54 -16.39 6.85
CA GLU A 69 11.59 -16.53 7.95
C GLU A 69 10.17 -16.90 7.49
N SER A 70 9.42 -17.53 8.40
CA SER A 70 8.02 -17.88 8.11
C SER A 70 7.11 -16.65 8.08
N PRO A 71 6.04 -16.63 7.27
CA PRO A 71 5.05 -15.56 7.28
C PRO A 71 4.41 -15.31 8.66
N TRP A 72 4.30 -16.37 9.47
CA TRP A 72 3.76 -16.28 10.83
C TRP A 72 4.68 -15.52 11.78
N THR A 73 5.99 -15.74 11.66
CA THR A 73 7.01 -15.01 12.42
C THR A 73 6.93 -13.52 12.12
N SER A 74 6.91 -13.16 10.84
CA SER A 74 6.78 -11.75 10.42
C SER A 74 5.49 -11.10 10.91
N LEU A 75 4.35 -11.82 10.82
CA LEU A 75 3.07 -11.34 11.32
C LEU A 75 3.11 -11.11 12.83
N PHE A 76 3.64 -12.08 13.59
CA PHE A 76 3.72 -12.01 15.05
C PHE A 76 4.52 -10.80 15.52
N TYR A 77 5.73 -10.60 15.00
CA TYR A 77 6.57 -9.47 15.42
C TYR A 77 6.00 -8.13 14.99
N THR A 78 5.39 -8.04 13.81
CA THR A 78 4.71 -6.81 13.37
C THR A 78 3.53 -6.47 14.29
N ALA A 79 2.70 -7.46 14.62
CA ALA A 79 1.58 -7.29 15.52
C ALA A 79 2.03 -6.94 16.94
N LEU A 80 3.06 -7.61 17.46
CA LEU A 80 3.62 -7.37 18.79
C LEU A 80 4.16 -5.94 18.91
N PHE A 81 4.96 -5.50 17.95
CA PHE A 81 5.50 -4.14 17.93
C PHE A 81 4.38 -3.09 17.86
N GLY A 82 3.42 -3.26 16.95
CA GLY A 82 2.27 -2.36 16.83
C GLY A 82 1.44 -2.33 18.11
N ALA A 83 1.10 -3.50 18.67
CA ALA A 83 0.34 -3.59 19.92
C ALA A 83 1.07 -2.90 21.08
N THR A 84 2.38 -3.07 21.19
CA THR A 84 3.19 -2.43 22.26
C THR A 84 3.17 -0.92 22.11
N CYS A 85 3.45 -0.39 20.92
CA CYS A 85 3.45 1.06 20.68
C CYS A 85 2.08 1.68 20.94
N TYR A 86 0.99 1.07 20.42
CA TYR A 86 -0.35 1.58 20.63
C TYR A 86 -0.84 1.42 22.06
N SER A 87 -0.45 0.37 22.78
CA SER A 87 -0.80 0.20 24.20
C SER A 87 -0.18 1.29 25.08
N ILE A 88 1.05 1.70 24.79
CA ILE A 88 1.70 2.82 25.49
C ILE A 88 0.95 4.13 25.17
N TYR A 89 0.66 4.37 23.89
CA TYR A 89 -0.05 5.58 23.49
C TYR A 89 -1.44 5.70 24.10
N ILE A 90 -2.23 4.61 24.08
CA ILE A 90 -3.60 4.62 24.54
C ILE A 90 -3.71 4.76 26.07
N ALA A 91 -2.67 4.37 26.81
CA ALA A 91 -2.63 4.56 28.28
C ALA A 91 -2.76 6.04 28.68
N PHE A 92 -2.28 6.96 27.82
CA PHE A 92 -2.37 8.41 28.03
C PHE A 92 -3.55 9.09 27.33
N HIS A 93 -4.24 8.38 26.41
CA HIS A 93 -5.29 8.94 25.55
C HIS A 93 -6.56 8.09 25.56
N TRP A 94 -6.79 7.37 26.65
CA TRP A 94 -7.95 6.48 26.75
C TRP A 94 -9.26 7.25 26.69
N THR A 95 -10.12 6.85 25.78
CA THR A 95 -11.52 7.29 25.72
C THR A 95 -12.43 6.06 25.79
N PRO A 96 -13.50 6.11 26.62
CA PRO A 96 -14.45 5.00 26.72
C PRO A 96 -15.08 4.71 25.35
N MET A 97 -15.06 3.44 24.94
CA MET A 97 -15.67 3.00 23.70
C MET A 97 -17.09 2.47 23.94
N SER A 98 -18.01 2.76 23.01
CA SER A 98 -19.32 2.12 23.01
C SER A 98 -19.18 0.63 22.63
N THR A 99 -20.17 -0.19 23.03
CA THR A 99 -20.19 -1.62 22.71
C THR A 99 -20.10 -1.88 21.21
N ASN A 100 -20.80 -1.08 20.40
CA ASN A 100 -20.74 -1.19 18.94
C ASN A 100 -19.32 -0.89 18.39
N ALA A 101 -18.64 0.13 18.95
CA ALA A 101 -17.28 0.46 18.56
C ALA A 101 -16.31 -0.67 18.89
N ILE A 102 -16.47 -1.34 20.03
CA ILE A 102 -15.65 -2.50 20.41
C ILE A 102 -15.87 -3.64 19.43
N ILE A 103 -17.12 -3.98 19.11
CA ILE A 103 -17.44 -5.06 18.15
C ILE A 103 -16.83 -4.76 16.77
N LEU A 104 -17.01 -3.54 16.27
CA LEU A 104 -16.45 -3.13 14.99
C LEU A 104 -14.91 -3.19 14.99
N THR A 105 -14.27 -2.78 16.07
CA THR A 105 -12.81 -2.84 16.22
C THR A 105 -12.31 -4.28 16.17
N ILE A 106 -12.99 -5.22 16.83
CA ILE A 106 -12.66 -6.64 16.79
C ILE A 106 -12.80 -7.18 15.36
N ILE A 107 -13.90 -6.88 14.68
CA ILE A 107 -14.13 -7.32 13.29
C ILE A 107 -13.06 -6.77 12.35
N ILE A 108 -12.75 -5.48 12.43
CA ILE A 108 -11.69 -4.84 11.63
C ILE A 108 -10.33 -5.47 11.94
N GLY A 109 -10.04 -5.75 13.20
CA GLY A 109 -8.80 -6.40 13.62
C GLY A 109 -8.65 -7.80 13.03
N LEU A 110 -9.69 -8.62 13.05
CA LEU A 110 -9.68 -9.98 12.47
C LEU A 110 -9.50 -9.95 10.94
N ILE A 111 -10.30 -9.14 10.24
CA ILE A 111 -10.21 -8.99 8.78
C ILE A 111 -8.85 -8.41 8.38
N GLY A 112 -8.39 -7.38 9.09
CA GLY A 112 -7.10 -6.73 8.85
C GLY A 112 -5.93 -7.69 9.04
N THR A 113 -5.93 -8.47 10.11
CA THR A 113 -4.89 -9.49 10.36
C THR A 113 -4.86 -10.55 9.27
N GLY A 114 -6.02 -11.02 8.80
CA GLY A 114 -6.13 -11.96 7.69
C GLY A 114 -5.55 -11.38 6.39
N GLY A 115 -5.96 -10.16 6.03
CA GLY A 115 -5.44 -9.46 4.86
C GLY A 115 -3.93 -9.20 4.95
N HIS A 116 -3.45 -8.86 6.15
CA HIS A 116 -2.03 -8.62 6.38
C HIS A 116 -1.18 -9.89 6.24
N LEU A 117 -1.68 -11.03 6.75
CA LEU A 117 -1.04 -12.33 6.54
C LEU A 117 -0.95 -12.70 5.06
N LEU A 118 -2.02 -12.44 4.28
CA LEU A 118 -2.01 -12.68 2.84
C LEU A 118 -0.98 -11.82 2.12
N LEU A 119 -0.83 -10.55 2.52
CA LEU A 119 0.21 -9.65 1.98
C LEU A 119 1.62 -10.19 2.30
N ILE A 120 1.87 -10.59 3.56
CA ILE A 120 3.16 -11.17 3.96
C ILE A 120 3.46 -12.42 3.12
N LYS A 121 2.49 -13.34 2.99
CA LYS A 121 2.65 -14.53 2.15
C LYS A 121 2.94 -14.19 0.69
N ALA A 122 2.26 -13.19 0.12
CA ALA A 122 2.54 -12.75 -1.24
C ALA A 122 3.99 -12.26 -1.38
N LEU A 123 4.47 -11.45 -0.43
CA LEU A 123 5.82 -10.93 -0.41
C LEU A 123 6.90 -12.01 -0.18
N THR A 124 6.59 -13.11 0.48
CA THR A 124 7.52 -14.27 0.58
C THR A 124 7.60 -15.08 -0.72
N LEU A 125 6.50 -15.15 -1.47
CA LEU A 125 6.40 -15.96 -2.69
C LEU A 125 6.85 -15.24 -3.97
N GLY A 126 6.85 -13.89 -3.97
CA GLY A 126 7.12 -13.12 -5.18
C GLY A 126 7.92 -11.85 -4.95
N GLU A 127 8.46 -11.27 -6.01
CA GLU A 127 9.14 -9.99 -5.98
C GLU A 127 8.21 -8.88 -5.51
N ALA A 128 8.68 -7.99 -4.63
CA ALA A 128 7.89 -6.88 -4.11
C ALA A 128 7.41 -5.95 -5.23
N SER A 129 8.20 -5.79 -6.28
CA SER A 129 7.89 -4.99 -7.46
C SER A 129 6.77 -5.59 -8.33
N LEU A 130 6.59 -6.92 -8.34
CA LEU A 130 5.49 -7.60 -9.04
C LEU A 130 4.17 -7.52 -8.24
N ILE A 131 4.26 -7.49 -6.91
CA ILE A 131 3.11 -7.45 -6.02
C ILE A 131 2.56 -6.02 -5.89
N ALA A 132 3.44 -5.01 -5.97
CA ALA A 132 3.08 -3.61 -5.77
C ALA A 132 1.86 -3.12 -6.59
N PRO A 133 1.65 -3.50 -7.87
CA PRO A 133 0.47 -3.09 -8.64
C PRO A 133 -0.87 -3.56 -8.06
N PHE A 134 -0.89 -4.71 -7.36
CA PHE A 134 -2.11 -5.20 -6.71
C PHE A 134 -2.56 -4.30 -5.56
N GLY A 135 -1.64 -3.52 -4.98
CA GLY A 135 -1.98 -2.50 -3.99
C GLY A 135 -2.94 -1.42 -4.52
N TYR A 136 -3.04 -1.24 -5.84
CA TYR A 136 -4.01 -0.29 -6.44
C TYR A 136 -5.47 -0.73 -6.30
N THR A 137 -5.73 -2.01 -6.01
CA THR A 137 -7.08 -2.46 -5.70
C THR A 137 -7.63 -1.77 -4.45
N SER A 138 -6.78 -1.43 -3.49
CA SER A 138 -7.17 -0.67 -2.31
C SER A 138 -7.72 0.72 -2.65
N LEU A 139 -7.22 1.35 -3.73
CA LEU A 139 -7.71 2.63 -4.21
C LEU A 139 -9.16 2.51 -4.71
N LEU A 140 -9.49 1.43 -5.42
CA LEU A 140 -10.85 1.17 -5.91
C LEU A 140 -11.81 0.95 -4.73
N PHE A 141 -11.44 0.09 -3.78
CA PHE A 141 -12.27 -0.18 -2.61
C PHE A 141 -12.41 1.03 -1.70
N SER A 142 -11.34 1.79 -1.45
CA SER A 142 -11.41 3.00 -0.63
C SER A 142 -12.31 4.07 -1.26
N THR A 143 -12.25 4.25 -2.58
CA THR A 143 -13.15 5.16 -3.31
C THR A 143 -14.59 4.69 -3.22
N MET A 144 -14.85 3.40 -3.45
CA MET A 144 -16.20 2.82 -3.34
C MET A 144 -16.80 3.06 -1.94
N TRP A 145 -16.06 2.76 -0.89
CA TRP A 145 -16.51 2.98 0.49
C TRP A 145 -16.61 4.46 0.84
N GLY A 146 -15.74 5.31 0.29
CA GLY A 146 -15.83 6.77 0.41
C GLY A 146 -17.15 7.32 -0.14
N ILE A 147 -17.61 6.80 -1.29
CA ILE A 147 -18.90 7.16 -1.87
C ILE A 147 -20.06 6.60 -1.03
N ILE A 148 -20.03 5.31 -0.70
CA ILE A 148 -21.16 4.61 -0.04
C ILE A 148 -21.38 5.13 1.39
N LEU A 149 -20.31 5.31 2.17
CA LEU A 149 -20.43 5.64 3.61
C LEU A 149 -20.41 7.13 3.88
N PHE A 150 -19.72 7.92 3.07
CA PHE A 150 -19.48 9.34 3.33
C PHE A 150 -20.05 10.27 2.25
N ASN A 151 -20.64 9.70 1.19
CA ASN A 151 -21.13 10.45 0.02
C ASN A 151 -20.07 11.37 -0.62
N ASN A 152 -18.80 10.97 -0.49
CA ASN A 152 -17.66 11.69 -1.03
C ASN A 152 -17.34 11.21 -2.44
N PHE A 153 -17.81 11.95 -3.44
CA PHE A 153 -17.49 11.67 -4.83
C PHE A 153 -16.11 12.25 -5.18
N PRO A 154 -15.21 11.45 -5.78
CA PRO A 154 -13.94 11.95 -6.26
C PRO A 154 -14.16 12.96 -7.40
N ASP A 155 -13.40 14.04 -7.39
CA ASP A 155 -13.46 15.02 -8.46
C ASP A 155 -12.76 14.52 -9.75
N PHE A 156 -12.93 15.26 -10.84
CA PHE A 156 -12.39 14.90 -12.15
C PHE A 156 -10.86 14.64 -12.12
N TRP A 157 -10.12 15.45 -11.38
CA TRP A 157 -8.66 15.31 -11.30
C TRP A 157 -8.23 14.08 -10.50
N THR A 158 -8.94 13.75 -9.45
CA THR A 158 -8.73 12.53 -8.66
C THR A 158 -8.99 11.29 -9.51
N ILE A 159 -10.09 11.28 -10.28
CA ILE A 159 -10.40 10.17 -11.18
C ILE A 159 -9.33 10.04 -12.29
N SER A 160 -8.95 11.16 -12.91
CA SER A 160 -7.95 11.16 -13.99
C SER A 160 -6.58 10.66 -13.49
N GLY A 161 -6.12 11.13 -12.34
CA GLY A 161 -4.89 10.68 -11.74
C GLY A 161 -4.93 9.21 -11.32
N ALA A 162 -6.07 8.73 -10.77
CA ALA A 162 -6.27 7.33 -10.43
C ALA A 162 -6.21 6.41 -11.66
N ILE A 163 -6.83 6.80 -12.77
CA ILE A 163 -6.77 6.05 -14.04
C ILE A 163 -5.33 5.93 -14.53
N LEU A 164 -4.54 7.01 -14.46
CA LEU A 164 -3.12 6.96 -14.84
C LEU A 164 -2.31 6.01 -13.96
N ILE A 165 -2.51 6.05 -12.63
CA ILE A 165 -1.80 5.19 -11.68
C ILE A 165 -2.14 3.72 -11.91
N VAL A 166 -3.44 3.39 -11.95
CA VAL A 166 -3.92 2.02 -12.14
C VAL A 166 -3.55 1.51 -13.53
N GLY A 167 -3.76 2.32 -14.57
CA GLY A 167 -3.44 1.97 -15.95
C GLY A 167 -1.95 1.67 -16.15
N ALA A 168 -1.07 2.51 -15.59
CA ALA A 168 0.37 2.27 -15.63
C ALA A 168 0.76 0.97 -14.88
N GLY A 169 0.19 0.73 -13.71
CA GLY A 169 0.45 -0.49 -12.93
C GLY A 169 0.01 -1.76 -13.66
N VAL A 170 -1.21 -1.78 -14.17
CA VAL A 170 -1.77 -2.91 -14.93
C VAL A 170 -0.98 -3.14 -16.22
N TYR A 171 -0.60 -2.08 -16.95
CA TYR A 171 0.22 -2.20 -18.16
C TYR A 171 1.56 -2.88 -17.86
N VAL A 172 2.27 -2.42 -16.83
CA VAL A 172 3.56 -3.01 -16.43
C VAL A 172 3.38 -4.47 -16.08
N TRP A 173 2.40 -4.81 -15.24
CA TRP A 173 2.11 -6.17 -14.82
C TRP A 173 1.78 -7.10 -15.99
N ALA A 174 0.88 -6.69 -16.89
CA ALA A 174 0.50 -7.49 -18.06
C ALA A 174 1.68 -7.78 -18.98
N ARG A 175 2.56 -6.79 -19.17
CA ARG A 175 3.77 -6.95 -20.03
C ARG A 175 4.80 -7.89 -19.42
N GLU A 176 4.97 -7.87 -18.12
CA GLU A 176 5.93 -8.75 -17.44
C GLU A 176 5.50 -10.21 -17.48
N ARG A 177 4.22 -10.49 -17.33
CA ARG A 177 3.69 -11.85 -17.51
C ARG A 177 4.01 -12.44 -18.90
N ILE A 178 3.88 -11.64 -19.95
CA ILE A 178 4.18 -12.09 -21.32
C ILE A 178 5.66 -12.41 -21.48
N VAL A 179 6.56 -11.59 -20.92
CA VAL A 179 8.01 -11.81 -21.04
C VAL A 179 8.45 -13.05 -20.25
N THR A 180 7.83 -13.32 -19.10
CA THR A 180 8.15 -14.51 -18.30
C THR A 180 7.66 -15.78 -19.00
N SER A 181 6.47 -15.78 -19.61
CA SER A 181 5.94 -16.94 -20.35
C SER A 181 6.68 -17.26 -21.65
N MET A 182 7.46 -16.33 -22.22
CA MET A 182 8.30 -16.60 -23.40
C MET A 182 9.68 -17.15 -23.05
N LYS A 183 10.05 -17.21 -21.76
CA LYS A 183 11.33 -17.73 -21.29
C LYS A 183 11.25 -19.14 -20.69
N THR A 184 10.05 -19.64 -20.50
CA THR A 184 9.75 -21.05 -20.16
C THR A 184 9.37 -21.84 -21.39
#